data_cf9aa8e07a809189c37f6dc9f2e2dd87
#
_entry.id   cf9aa8e07a809189c37f6dc9f2e2dd87
#
_cell.length_a   1.000
_cell.length_b   1.000
_cell.length_c   1.000
_cell.angle_alpha   90.00
_cell.angle_beta   90.00
_cell.angle_gamma   90.00
#
_symmetry.space_group_name_H-M   'P 1'
#
loop_
_entity.id
_entity.type
_entity.pdbx_description
1 polymer ?
#
loop_
_entity_poly.entity_id
_entity_poly.type
_entity_poly.pdbx_seq_one_letter_code
_entity_poly.pdbx_strand_id
1 'polypeptide(L)'
;MMRPRLPGALSLALAAALLSAAAVLAGPPPTETRPATDDLHGVKLMDPYRWLEGSDAPEIAAPDPALDARVAAWTDAQNAYSRRILDGLTGRDLLAERLAELEEVGTIEAPTVRGGGAGGDLYFYRERRGEQAQAVLYVRRGLEGESRVLVDPVEVDASGLTTIAWYEPSRDGKLLAFGLYRGGDELATLYLLRVADGEWLAEEISGKVRGVFWLPDGSAFFYRRLAEVENPYSAQIRFHRVGRHHRHDPVVFEQYKEGPLATTWGPVALTDHEARWLALMYHTGTDSNDLWVYDVERFVTTGELEEIEIVRGENATFTPLVIGDALYLHTTLDAPNGRVVAVDPARPAREHWREILPERDKAVLEGVSHARGRLAAHYLVDAATRIELFDLEGRPLGAVDLPGLGSARLTTEPERDEAFLTFQSFHQPASIYRVDLGSGERTLWARPEVPVDPTLFTVRQVFYASKDGTQVPMFLVYRKDLELDGGNPTILSGYGGFSVSQTPRFSSRNVPWLEAGGVIAVANLRGGGEYGEAWHRSGMLERKQNVFDDFIAAAEWLVASRYTDVAHLGVAGGSNGGLLTGAALVQRPDLFSAVFCAVPLLDMLRYQYFLMARFWVPEYGSAEDPEHL
;
A
#
# COMPACT_ATOMS: atom_id res chain seq x y z
N MET A 1 29.39 -20.16 -22.44
CA MET A 1 28.99 -19.86 -23.85
C MET A 1 28.54 -18.42 -23.88
N MET A 2 29.24 -17.57 -24.60
CA MET A 2 28.95 -16.14 -24.71
C MET A 2 27.62 -15.95 -25.46
N ARG A 3 26.62 -15.36 -24.82
CA ARG A 3 25.40 -14.87 -25.48
C ARG A 3 25.68 -13.50 -26.13
N PRO A 4 25.09 -13.18 -27.26
CA PRO A 4 25.39 -11.96 -28.00
C PRO A 4 24.94 -10.72 -27.22
N ARG A 5 25.81 -9.73 -27.15
CA ARG A 5 25.51 -8.36 -26.73
C ARG A 5 24.52 -7.78 -27.74
N LEU A 6 23.39 -7.26 -27.25
CA LEU A 6 22.52 -6.41 -28.08
C LEU A 6 23.35 -5.21 -28.59
N PRO A 7 23.39 -4.97 -29.88
CA PRO A 7 24.24 -3.92 -30.44
C PRO A 7 23.69 -2.53 -30.05
N GLY A 8 24.59 -1.59 -29.84
CA GLY A 8 24.27 -0.18 -29.53
C GLY A 8 23.44 0.57 -30.58
N ALA A 9 22.97 -0.12 -31.61
CA ALA A 9 22.01 0.36 -32.60
C ALA A 9 20.57 0.48 -32.06
N LEU A 10 20.23 -0.17 -30.92
CA LEU A 10 18.88 -0.08 -30.37
C LEU A 10 18.64 1.27 -29.67
N SER A 11 19.67 1.83 -29.00
CA SER A 11 19.55 3.12 -28.32
C SER A 11 19.29 4.29 -29.28
N LEU A 12 19.86 4.25 -30.50
CA LEU A 12 19.61 5.25 -31.55
C LEU A 12 18.29 5.00 -32.30
N ALA A 13 17.83 3.74 -32.39
CA ALA A 13 16.58 3.41 -33.08
C ALA A 13 15.34 3.80 -32.24
N LEU A 14 15.39 3.67 -30.91
CA LEU A 14 14.26 4.08 -30.05
C LEU A 14 14.11 5.61 -30.03
N ALA A 15 15.20 6.37 -29.95
CA ALA A 15 15.19 7.83 -30.01
C ALA A 15 14.75 8.39 -31.38
N ALA A 16 15.14 7.73 -32.49
CA ALA A 16 14.77 8.14 -33.84
C ALA A 16 13.34 7.72 -34.24
N ALA A 17 12.78 6.67 -33.64
CA ALA A 17 11.44 6.17 -33.94
C ALA A 17 10.31 7.01 -33.33
N LEU A 18 10.59 7.76 -32.26
CA LEU A 18 9.64 8.73 -31.69
C LEU A 18 9.42 9.96 -32.60
N LEU A 19 10.31 10.20 -33.55
CA LEU A 19 10.27 11.38 -34.45
C LEU A 19 9.64 11.12 -35.83
N SER A 20 9.31 9.88 -36.23
CA SER A 20 8.92 9.58 -37.62
C SER A 20 7.46 9.17 -37.85
N ALA A 21 6.60 9.12 -36.86
CA ALA A 21 5.19 8.78 -36.99
C ALA A 21 4.25 10.00 -36.91
N ALA A 22 4.58 11.07 -37.64
CA ALA A 22 3.57 12.07 -38.00
C ALA A 22 2.73 11.57 -39.20
N ALA A 23 2.18 10.36 -39.11
CA ALA A 23 0.98 10.06 -39.84
C ALA A 23 -0.12 10.95 -39.27
N VAL A 24 -0.76 11.78 -40.10
CA VAL A 24 -1.93 12.56 -39.75
C VAL A 24 -3.04 11.59 -39.34
N LEU A 25 -3.00 11.14 -38.09
CA LEU A 25 -4.08 10.39 -37.47
C LEU A 25 -5.21 11.39 -37.28
N ALA A 26 -6.40 11.04 -37.75
CA ALA A 26 -7.61 11.75 -37.30
C ALA A 26 -7.56 11.86 -35.79
N GLY A 27 -7.92 13.02 -35.24
CA GLY A 27 -7.96 13.20 -33.77
C GLY A 27 -8.82 12.16 -33.07
N PRO A 28 -8.83 12.12 -31.73
CA PRO A 28 -9.67 11.20 -30.98
C PRO A 28 -11.14 11.35 -31.39
N PRO A 29 -11.96 10.29 -31.27
CA PRO A 29 -13.38 10.39 -31.55
C PRO A 29 -14.01 11.54 -30.74
N PRO A 30 -14.87 12.37 -31.36
CA PRO A 30 -15.47 13.50 -30.67
C PRO A 30 -16.38 13.02 -29.54
N THR A 31 -16.33 13.71 -28.41
CA THR A 31 -17.25 13.49 -27.29
C THR A 31 -18.43 14.45 -27.39
N GLU A 32 -19.63 13.92 -27.42
CA GLU A 32 -20.86 14.71 -27.43
C GLU A 32 -20.98 15.52 -26.15
N THR A 33 -21.31 16.81 -26.25
CA THR A 33 -21.59 17.63 -25.07
C THR A 33 -23.07 17.58 -24.74
N ARG A 34 -23.39 17.31 -23.46
CA ARG A 34 -24.73 17.29 -22.86
C ARG A 34 -24.68 18.02 -21.53
N PRO A 35 -24.76 19.37 -21.54
CA PRO A 35 -24.56 20.15 -20.32
C PRO A 35 -25.57 19.78 -19.23
N ALA A 36 -25.06 19.41 -18.06
CA ALA A 36 -25.78 19.39 -16.79
C ALA A 36 -25.27 20.55 -15.93
N THR A 37 -26.13 21.11 -15.09
CA THR A 37 -25.77 22.25 -14.25
C THR A 37 -26.09 21.95 -12.80
N ASP A 38 -25.11 22.05 -11.93
CA ASP A 38 -25.29 22.04 -10.48
C ASP A 38 -25.32 23.46 -9.94
N ASP A 39 -26.07 23.65 -8.88
CA ASP A 39 -26.04 24.88 -8.07
C ASP A 39 -25.49 24.50 -6.70
N LEU A 40 -24.23 24.77 -6.48
CA LEU A 40 -23.55 24.51 -5.22
C LEU A 40 -23.35 25.85 -4.49
N HIS A 41 -24.06 26.02 -3.39
CA HIS A 41 -23.99 27.25 -2.55
C HIS A 41 -24.19 28.57 -3.34
N GLY A 42 -25.04 28.52 -4.40
CA GLY A 42 -25.31 29.68 -5.28
C GLY A 42 -24.31 29.84 -6.43
N VAL A 43 -23.30 28.96 -6.52
CA VAL A 43 -22.37 28.88 -7.66
C VAL A 43 -22.91 27.87 -8.68
N LYS A 44 -23.16 28.34 -9.91
CA LYS A 44 -23.60 27.49 -11.00
C LYS A 44 -22.43 26.88 -11.73
N LEU A 45 -22.32 25.57 -11.69
CA LEU A 45 -21.26 24.79 -12.32
C LEU A 45 -21.87 23.96 -13.45
N MET A 46 -21.32 24.09 -14.65
CA MET A 46 -21.77 23.38 -15.83
C MET A 46 -20.80 22.26 -16.17
N ASP A 47 -21.31 21.02 -16.19
CA ASP A 47 -20.60 19.83 -16.63
C ASP A 47 -21.15 19.37 -17.99
N PRO A 48 -20.38 19.48 -19.07
CA PRO A 48 -20.83 19.08 -20.41
C PRO A 48 -20.78 17.57 -20.64
N TYR A 49 -20.17 16.80 -19.74
CA TYR A 49 -19.84 15.37 -19.95
C TYR A 49 -20.40 14.44 -18.88
N ARG A 50 -21.29 14.91 -18.00
CA ARG A 50 -21.91 14.10 -16.93
C ARG A 50 -22.55 12.81 -17.43
N TRP A 51 -23.08 12.80 -18.63
CA TRP A 51 -23.67 11.62 -19.23
C TRP A 51 -22.73 10.43 -19.33
N LEU A 52 -21.39 10.64 -19.25
CA LEU A 52 -20.39 9.58 -19.26
C LEU A 52 -20.36 8.77 -17.95
N GLU A 53 -20.99 9.24 -16.88
CA GLU A 53 -21.18 8.49 -15.65
C GLU A 53 -22.16 7.31 -15.82
N GLY A 54 -22.99 7.35 -16.86
CA GLY A 54 -23.99 6.31 -17.12
C GLY A 54 -25.02 6.21 -16.00
N SER A 55 -25.47 5.00 -15.74
CA SER A 55 -26.42 4.70 -14.65
C SER A 55 -25.80 4.82 -13.25
N ASP A 56 -24.47 4.98 -13.13
CA ASP A 56 -23.78 5.16 -11.85
C ASP A 56 -23.89 6.61 -11.33
N ALA A 57 -24.40 7.54 -12.16
CA ALA A 57 -24.65 8.92 -11.73
C ALA A 57 -25.60 8.96 -10.53
N PRO A 58 -25.24 9.66 -9.43
CA PRO A 58 -26.01 9.65 -8.17
C PRO A 58 -27.46 10.12 -8.30
N GLU A 59 -27.77 10.95 -9.30
CA GLU A 59 -29.12 11.44 -9.59
C GLU A 59 -30.01 10.45 -10.35
N ILE A 60 -29.43 9.34 -10.86
CA ILE A 60 -30.17 8.32 -11.61
C ILE A 60 -30.73 7.29 -10.63
N ALA A 61 -32.05 7.37 -10.39
CA ALA A 61 -32.73 6.51 -9.43
C ALA A 61 -32.90 5.04 -9.89
N ALA A 62 -32.73 4.76 -11.19
CA ALA A 62 -32.86 3.41 -11.75
C ALA A 62 -31.94 3.29 -12.98
N PRO A 63 -31.37 2.10 -13.25
CA PRO A 63 -30.52 1.89 -14.41
C PRO A 63 -31.18 2.33 -15.72
N ASP A 64 -30.44 3.05 -16.57
CA ASP A 64 -30.82 3.43 -17.93
C ASP A 64 -29.96 2.66 -18.95
N PRO A 65 -30.44 1.49 -19.43
CA PRO A 65 -29.65 0.66 -20.37
C PRO A 65 -29.35 1.37 -21.70
N ALA A 66 -30.11 2.38 -22.10
CA ALA A 66 -29.86 3.14 -23.33
C ALA A 66 -28.71 4.12 -23.12
N LEU A 67 -28.61 4.74 -21.96
CA LEU A 67 -27.49 5.58 -21.55
C LEU A 67 -26.22 4.74 -21.40
N ASP A 68 -26.29 3.61 -20.71
CA ASP A 68 -25.14 2.71 -20.52
C ASP A 68 -24.58 2.17 -21.84
N ALA A 69 -25.47 1.80 -22.78
CA ALA A 69 -25.05 1.37 -24.12
C ALA A 69 -24.33 2.50 -24.89
N ARG A 70 -24.67 3.75 -24.67
CA ARG A 70 -24.00 4.90 -25.28
C ARG A 70 -22.64 5.17 -24.66
N VAL A 71 -22.52 5.05 -23.33
CA VAL A 71 -21.23 5.15 -22.63
C VAL A 71 -20.30 4.04 -23.10
N ALA A 72 -20.80 2.81 -23.20
CA ALA A 72 -20.03 1.68 -23.73
C ALA A 72 -19.55 1.94 -25.17
N ALA A 73 -20.42 2.40 -26.07
CA ALA A 73 -20.05 2.71 -27.46
C ALA A 73 -18.99 3.83 -27.56
N TRP A 74 -19.08 4.85 -26.70
CA TRP A 74 -18.07 5.91 -26.62
C TRP A 74 -16.73 5.34 -26.12
N THR A 75 -16.76 4.54 -25.06
CA THR A 75 -15.56 3.88 -24.49
C THR A 75 -14.89 3.00 -25.53
N ASP A 76 -15.65 2.17 -26.27
CA ASP A 76 -15.11 1.31 -27.31
C ASP A 76 -14.45 2.11 -28.45
N ALA A 77 -15.05 3.24 -28.84
CA ALA A 77 -14.49 4.11 -29.86
C ALA A 77 -13.15 4.76 -29.41
N GLN A 78 -13.07 5.24 -28.16
CA GLN A 78 -11.86 5.80 -27.58
C GLN A 78 -10.78 4.73 -27.44
N ASN A 79 -11.13 3.53 -26.96
CA ASN A 79 -10.21 2.39 -26.86
C ASN A 79 -9.67 1.98 -28.23
N ALA A 80 -10.52 1.88 -29.26
CA ALA A 80 -10.10 1.54 -30.61
C ALA A 80 -9.12 2.60 -31.19
N TYR A 81 -9.34 3.87 -30.89
CA TYR A 81 -8.43 4.95 -31.27
C TYR A 81 -7.07 4.79 -30.55
N SER A 82 -7.07 4.64 -29.23
CA SER A 82 -5.86 4.50 -28.42
C SER A 82 -5.05 3.26 -28.81
N ARG A 83 -5.74 2.11 -29.03
CA ARG A 83 -5.08 0.87 -29.47
C ARG A 83 -4.36 1.02 -30.81
N ARG A 84 -4.97 1.71 -31.79
CA ARG A 84 -4.30 1.95 -33.09
C ARG A 84 -2.98 2.71 -32.95
N ILE A 85 -2.92 3.67 -32.01
CA ILE A 85 -1.68 4.42 -31.73
C ILE A 85 -0.67 3.52 -31.05
N LEU A 86 -1.08 2.89 -29.94
CA LEU A 86 -0.19 2.10 -29.09
C LEU A 86 0.34 0.86 -29.82
N ASP A 87 -0.50 0.18 -30.60
CA ASP A 87 -0.09 -1.02 -31.34
C ASP A 87 0.85 -0.67 -32.52
N GLY A 88 0.81 0.58 -32.99
CA GLY A 88 1.71 1.09 -34.05
C GLY A 88 3.07 1.59 -33.55
N LEU A 89 3.32 1.61 -32.22
CA LEU A 89 4.59 2.11 -31.67
C LEU A 89 5.75 1.15 -31.97
N THR A 90 6.81 1.69 -32.53
CA THR A 90 8.05 0.92 -32.80
C THR A 90 8.69 0.50 -31.48
N GLY A 91 9.12 -0.77 -31.38
CA GLY A 91 9.76 -1.33 -30.19
C GLY A 91 8.80 -1.87 -29.13
N ARG A 92 7.48 -1.69 -29.31
CA ARG A 92 6.47 -2.20 -28.38
C ARG A 92 6.58 -3.71 -28.15
N ASP A 93 6.75 -4.48 -29.22
CA ASP A 93 6.82 -5.95 -29.13
C ASP A 93 8.07 -6.42 -28.38
N LEU A 94 9.22 -5.76 -28.59
CA LEU A 94 10.44 -6.04 -27.82
C LEU A 94 10.27 -5.74 -26.34
N LEU A 95 9.60 -4.64 -26.00
CA LEU A 95 9.29 -4.32 -24.60
C LEU A 95 8.32 -5.35 -24.02
N ALA A 96 7.32 -5.78 -24.79
CA ALA A 96 6.34 -6.79 -24.36
C ALA A 96 7.00 -8.15 -24.10
N GLU A 97 7.89 -8.60 -24.99
CA GLU A 97 8.67 -9.84 -24.82
C GLU A 97 9.55 -9.77 -23.55
N ARG A 98 10.25 -8.64 -23.34
CA ARG A 98 11.11 -8.48 -22.16
C ARG A 98 10.29 -8.40 -20.87
N LEU A 99 9.13 -7.73 -20.89
CA LEU A 99 8.20 -7.69 -19.76
C LEU A 99 7.65 -9.08 -19.44
N ALA A 100 7.29 -9.88 -20.46
CA ALA A 100 6.83 -11.25 -20.25
C ALA A 100 7.90 -12.12 -19.58
N GLU A 101 9.18 -12.03 -20.01
CA GLU A 101 10.30 -12.72 -19.36
C GLU A 101 10.46 -12.30 -17.88
N LEU A 102 10.25 -11.01 -17.59
CA LEU A 102 10.37 -10.46 -16.23
C LEU A 102 9.15 -10.73 -15.34
N GLU A 103 7.97 -10.95 -15.92
CA GLU A 103 6.77 -11.36 -15.17
C GLU A 103 6.84 -12.84 -14.72
N GLU A 104 7.66 -13.67 -15.38
CA GLU A 104 7.96 -15.04 -14.92
C GLU A 104 8.83 -15.06 -13.66
N VAL A 105 9.40 -13.93 -13.24
CA VAL A 105 10.13 -13.82 -11.98
C VAL A 105 9.19 -14.13 -10.83
N GLY A 106 9.54 -15.12 -10.03
CA GLY A 106 8.80 -15.50 -8.85
C GLY A 106 8.79 -14.41 -7.78
N THR A 107 7.94 -14.61 -6.80
CA THR A 107 7.91 -13.78 -5.57
C THR A 107 7.97 -14.69 -4.36
N ILE A 108 8.63 -14.23 -3.29
CA ILE A 108 8.65 -14.93 -2.00
C ILE A 108 8.47 -13.91 -0.89
N GLU A 109 7.74 -14.29 0.17
CA GLU A 109 7.50 -13.45 1.34
C GLU A 109 8.29 -13.95 2.55
N ALA A 110 8.58 -13.04 3.48
CA ALA A 110 9.15 -13.42 4.77
C ALA A 110 8.21 -14.38 5.51
N PRO A 111 8.73 -15.44 6.13
CA PRO A 111 7.88 -16.40 6.80
C PRO A 111 7.29 -15.84 8.09
N THR A 112 6.07 -16.26 8.41
CA THR A 112 5.52 -16.24 9.75
C THR A 112 5.98 -17.50 10.48
N VAL A 113 6.60 -17.35 11.65
CA VAL A 113 7.16 -18.49 12.40
C VAL A 113 6.23 -18.84 13.56
N ARG A 114 5.92 -20.10 13.73
CA ARG A 114 5.14 -20.58 14.88
C ARG A 114 5.86 -21.70 15.60
N GLY A 115 5.73 -21.70 16.93
CA GLY A 115 6.40 -22.66 17.78
C GLY A 115 5.94 -24.08 17.49
N GLY A 116 6.86 -24.98 17.25
CA GLY A 116 6.58 -26.38 16.93
C GLY A 116 6.66 -27.33 18.12
N GLY A 117 6.77 -26.85 19.33
CA GLY A 117 6.96 -27.70 20.50
C GLY A 117 8.11 -28.70 20.30
N ALA A 118 7.92 -29.97 20.67
CA ALA A 118 8.91 -31.03 20.48
C ALA A 118 9.20 -31.37 19.00
N GLY A 119 8.38 -30.84 18.07
CA GLY A 119 8.51 -31.07 16.62
C GLY A 119 9.35 -30.05 15.86
N GLY A 120 9.84 -28.99 16.52
CA GLY A 120 10.57 -27.89 15.88
C GLY A 120 9.64 -26.85 15.22
N ASP A 121 10.18 -25.70 14.88
CA ASP A 121 9.46 -24.55 14.36
C ASP A 121 8.84 -24.78 12.99
N LEU A 122 7.70 -24.15 12.77
CA LEU A 122 6.97 -24.13 11.50
C LEU A 122 7.10 -22.75 10.86
N TYR A 123 7.50 -22.72 9.59
CA TYR A 123 7.69 -21.53 8.79
C TYR A 123 6.62 -21.51 7.70
N PHE A 124 5.68 -20.56 7.80
CA PHE A 124 4.60 -20.35 6.84
C PHE A 124 4.95 -19.20 5.92
N TYR A 125 4.86 -19.37 4.62
CA TYR A 125 5.18 -18.33 3.65
C TYR A 125 4.47 -18.53 2.32
N ARG A 126 4.23 -17.43 1.61
CA ARG A 126 3.75 -17.47 0.23
C ARG A 126 4.91 -17.37 -0.73
N GLU A 127 4.85 -18.16 -1.78
CA GLU A 127 5.82 -18.14 -2.86
C GLU A 127 5.10 -18.37 -4.19
N ARG A 128 5.45 -17.58 -5.22
CA ARG A 128 5.07 -17.81 -6.61
C ARG A 128 6.34 -18.14 -7.38
N ARG A 129 6.37 -19.28 -8.03
CA ARG A 129 7.52 -19.78 -8.80
C ARG A 129 7.21 -19.71 -10.28
N GLY A 130 8.10 -19.11 -11.07
CA GLY A 130 8.04 -19.11 -12.52
C GLY A 130 6.65 -18.80 -13.09
N GLU A 131 6.13 -19.74 -13.88
CA GLU A 131 4.85 -19.61 -14.59
C GLU A 131 3.58 -19.81 -13.73
N GLN A 132 3.71 -19.99 -12.41
CA GLN A 132 2.52 -20.11 -11.55
C GLN A 132 1.66 -18.86 -11.67
N ALA A 133 0.35 -19.04 -11.91
CA ALA A 133 -0.60 -17.94 -12.03
C ALA A 133 -0.76 -17.16 -10.72
N GLN A 134 -0.67 -17.87 -9.58
CA GLN A 134 -0.89 -17.33 -8.24
C GLN A 134 0.21 -17.76 -7.28
N ALA A 135 0.41 -16.99 -6.20
CA ALA A 135 1.26 -17.41 -5.09
C ALA A 135 0.61 -18.55 -4.30
N VAL A 136 1.39 -19.57 -4.01
CA VAL A 136 1.01 -20.75 -3.24
C VAL A 136 1.46 -20.57 -1.80
N LEU A 137 0.66 -21.00 -0.84
CA LEU A 137 0.99 -20.99 0.59
C LEU A 137 1.66 -22.29 0.99
N TYR A 138 2.85 -22.18 1.52
CA TYR A 138 3.67 -23.29 1.97
C TYR A 138 3.85 -23.29 3.49
N VAL A 139 4.14 -24.47 4.02
CA VAL A 139 4.71 -24.65 5.36
C VAL A 139 5.93 -25.56 5.28
N ARG A 140 6.96 -25.25 6.06
CA ARG A 140 8.06 -26.18 6.28
C ARG A 140 8.45 -26.25 7.76
N ARG A 141 9.01 -27.40 8.15
CA ARG A 141 9.46 -27.62 9.51
C ARG A 141 10.97 -27.38 9.60
N GLY A 142 11.36 -26.44 10.45
CA GLY A 142 12.75 -26.00 10.55
C GLY A 142 13.23 -25.23 9.31
N LEU A 143 14.43 -24.68 9.38
CA LEU A 143 14.99 -23.84 8.30
C LEU A 143 15.32 -24.64 7.04
N GLU A 144 15.74 -25.91 7.19
CA GLU A 144 16.19 -26.80 6.11
C GLU A 144 15.14 -27.84 5.70
N GLY A 145 13.93 -27.81 6.31
CA GLY A 145 12.89 -28.78 6.05
C GLY A 145 12.29 -28.65 4.64
N GLU A 146 11.72 -29.74 4.12
CA GLU A 146 10.98 -29.71 2.86
C GLU A 146 9.71 -28.86 2.99
N SER A 147 9.45 -28.05 1.96
CA SER A 147 8.26 -27.22 1.88
C SER A 147 7.07 -28.05 1.42
N ARG A 148 5.99 -28.00 2.17
CA ARG A 148 4.71 -28.66 1.86
C ARG A 148 3.69 -27.60 1.49
N VAL A 149 2.93 -27.82 0.43
CA VAL A 149 1.80 -26.98 0.03
C VAL A 149 0.70 -27.10 1.10
N LEU A 150 0.16 -25.97 1.51
CA LEU A 150 -1.05 -25.87 2.34
C LEU A 150 -2.26 -25.42 1.52
N VAL A 151 -2.08 -24.37 0.71
CA VAL A 151 -3.14 -23.85 -0.16
C VAL A 151 -2.54 -23.46 -1.50
N ASP A 152 -3.00 -24.12 -2.56
CA ASP A 152 -2.76 -23.74 -3.94
C ASP A 152 -4.06 -23.15 -4.51
N PRO A 153 -4.12 -21.84 -4.80
CA PRO A 153 -5.34 -21.21 -5.33
C PRO A 153 -5.80 -21.79 -6.67
N VAL A 154 -4.88 -22.34 -7.48
CA VAL A 154 -5.22 -22.94 -8.78
C VAL A 154 -5.88 -24.30 -8.61
N GLU A 155 -5.55 -25.05 -7.56
CA GLU A 155 -6.27 -26.28 -7.20
C GLU A 155 -7.69 -25.98 -6.68
N VAL A 156 -7.89 -24.80 -6.06
CA VAL A 156 -9.22 -24.34 -5.61
C VAL A 156 -10.06 -23.84 -6.79
N ASP A 157 -9.46 -23.09 -7.70
CA ASP A 157 -10.11 -22.50 -8.88
C ASP A 157 -9.16 -22.59 -10.10
N ALA A 158 -9.42 -23.55 -10.97
CA ALA A 158 -8.62 -23.78 -12.18
C ALA A 158 -8.62 -22.61 -13.18
N SER A 159 -9.46 -21.60 -12.99
CA SER A 159 -9.40 -20.37 -13.79
C SER A 159 -8.15 -19.53 -13.53
N GLY A 160 -7.44 -19.75 -12.42
CA GLY A 160 -6.30 -18.97 -11.97
C GLY A 160 -6.64 -17.56 -11.48
N LEU A 161 -7.93 -17.24 -11.32
CA LEU A 161 -8.40 -15.92 -10.87
C LEU A 161 -8.50 -15.80 -9.35
N THR A 162 -8.51 -16.93 -8.63
CA THR A 162 -8.55 -16.94 -7.16
C THR A 162 -7.15 -16.73 -6.59
N THR A 163 -7.04 -15.89 -5.56
CA THR A 163 -5.77 -15.58 -4.88
C THR A 163 -5.93 -15.60 -3.37
N ILE A 164 -4.83 -15.83 -2.66
CA ILE A 164 -4.77 -15.76 -1.20
C ILE A 164 -4.59 -14.28 -0.80
N ALA A 165 -5.62 -13.70 -0.19
CA ALA A 165 -5.59 -12.32 0.29
C ALA A 165 -4.64 -12.17 1.49
N TRP A 166 -4.76 -13.08 2.44
CA TRP A 166 -4.01 -13.09 3.70
C TRP A 166 -4.02 -14.52 4.29
N TYR A 167 -3.13 -14.77 5.22
CA TYR A 167 -3.11 -15.98 6.05
C TYR A 167 -2.60 -15.66 7.45
N GLU A 168 -3.09 -16.40 8.45
CA GLU A 168 -2.67 -16.28 9.85
C GLU A 168 -2.72 -17.64 10.54
N PRO A 169 -1.57 -18.27 10.82
CA PRO A 169 -1.52 -19.51 11.57
C PRO A 169 -1.79 -19.27 13.06
N SER A 170 -2.48 -20.21 13.71
CA SER A 170 -2.63 -20.23 15.17
C SER A 170 -1.26 -20.26 15.86
N ARG A 171 -1.22 -19.81 17.12
CA ARG A 171 0.04 -19.67 17.88
C ARG A 171 0.83 -20.98 17.95
N ASP A 172 0.13 -22.10 18.13
CA ASP A 172 0.72 -23.45 18.17
C ASP A 172 0.98 -24.08 16.80
N GLY A 173 0.64 -23.35 15.72
CA GLY A 173 0.82 -23.79 14.34
C GLY A 173 -0.06 -24.95 13.91
N LYS A 174 -1.11 -25.32 14.68
CA LYS A 174 -1.98 -26.45 14.33
C LYS A 174 -3.09 -26.09 13.37
N LEU A 175 -3.60 -24.85 13.44
CA LEU A 175 -4.63 -24.33 12.56
C LEU A 175 -4.07 -23.19 11.72
N LEU A 176 -4.65 -22.99 10.54
CA LEU A 176 -4.37 -21.88 9.67
C LEU A 176 -5.69 -21.23 9.24
N ALA A 177 -5.86 -19.94 9.52
CA ALA A 177 -6.89 -19.12 8.91
C ALA A 177 -6.33 -18.46 7.66
N PHE A 178 -7.12 -18.40 6.59
CA PHE A 178 -6.72 -17.72 5.37
C PHE A 178 -7.93 -17.19 4.61
N GLY A 179 -7.72 -16.11 3.84
CA GLY A 179 -8.74 -15.48 3.03
C GLY A 179 -8.50 -15.71 1.55
N LEU A 180 -9.54 -16.09 0.81
CA LEU A 180 -9.52 -16.17 -0.65
C LEU A 180 -10.49 -15.15 -1.24
N TYR A 181 -10.08 -14.48 -2.33
CA TYR A 181 -10.96 -13.68 -3.17
C TYR A 181 -10.69 -13.95 -4.66
N ARG A 182 -11.61 -13.53 -5.54
CA ARG A 182 -11.56 -13.87 -6.96
C ARG A 182 -11.59 -12.64 -7.85
N GLY A 183 -10.78 -12.65 -8.91
CA GLY A 183 -10.82 -11.63 -9.97
C GLY A 183 -10.49 -10.21 -9.52
N GLY A 184 -9.86 -10.03 -8.35
CA GLY A 184 -9.53 -8.72 -7.81
C GLY A 184 -10.70 -7.99 -7.13
N ASP A 185 -11.79 -8.69 -6.80
CA ASP A 185 -12.97 -8.12 -6.13
C ASP A 185 -12.71 -7.69 -4.67
N GLU A 186 -11.58 -8.14 -4.10
CA GLU A 186 -11.19 -7.92 -2.70
C GLU A 186 -12.23 -8.41 -1.65
N LEU A 187 -13.21 -9.21 -2.05
CA LEU A 187 -14.26 -9.72 -1.17
C LEU A 187 -13.84 -11.03 -0.50
N ALA A 188 -12.73 -11.01 0.23
CA ALA A 188 -12.17 -12.21 0.82
C ALA A 188 -13.17 -12.94 1.73
N THR A 189 -13.30 -14.25 1.47
CA THR A 189 -13.96 -15.22 2.34
C THR A 189 -12.90 -15.96 3.14
N LEU A 190 -13.12 -16.06 4.46
CA LEU A 190 -12.24 -16.76 5.39
C LEU A 190 -12.53 -18.25 5.38
N TYR A 191 -11.48 -19.05 5.38
CA TYR A 191 -11.46 -20.49 5.57
C TYR A 191 -10.46 -20.88 6.65
N LEU A 192 -10.68 -22.06 7.24
CA LEU A 192 -9.74 -22.68 8.19
C LEU A 192 -9.26 -24.04 7.65
N LEU A 193 -7.99 -24.36 7.93
CA LEU A 193 -7.47 -25.72 7.71
C LEU A 193 -6.64 -26.22 8.88
N ARG A 194 -6.54 -27.54 9.01
CA ARG A 194 -5.63 -28.21 9.94
C ARG A 194 -4.25 -28.36 9.28
N VAL A 195 -3.24 -27.78 9.90
CA VAL A 195 -1.88 -27.73 9.31
C VAL A 195 -1.26 -29.13 9.17
N ALA A 196 -1.57 -30.08 10.04
CA ALA A 196 -0.95 -31.40 10.03
C ALA A 196 -1.19 -32.22 8.73
N ASP A 197 -2.40 -32.19 8.23
CA ASP A 197 -2.87 -32.99 7.09
C ASP A 197 -3.41 -32.13 5.91
N GLY A 198 -3.59 -30.82 6.11
CA GLY A 198 -4.15 -29.92 5.10
C GLY A 198 -5.68 -30.01 4.97
N GLU A 199 -6.36 -30.70 5.90
CA GLU A 199 -7.82 -30.83 5.87
C GLU A 199 -8.47 -29.45 6.15
N TRP A 200 -9.36 -29.03 5.24
CA TRP A 200 -10.19 -27.84 5.42
C TRP A 200 -11.30 -28.13 6.43
N LEU A 201 -11.48 -27.22 7.37
CA LEU A 201 -12.55 -27.28 8.35
C LEU A 201 -13.86 -26.75 7.75
N ALA A 202 -14.94 -26.81 8.53
CA ALA A 202 -16.26 -26.40 8.05
C ALA A 202 -16.49 -24.89 8.03
N GLU A 203 -15.53 -24.11 8.52
CA GLU A 203 -15.62 -22.67 8.60
C GLU A 203 -15.47 -22.02 7.21
N GLU A 204 -16.53 -21.32 6.83
CA GLU A 204 -16.58 -20.46 5.66
C GLU A 204 -17.27 -19.13 6.08
N ILE A 205 -16.50 -18.04 6.20
CA ILE A 205 -17.01 -16.75 6.66
C ILE A 205 -16.78 -15.71 5.57
N SER A 206 -17.86 -15.32 4.90
CA SER A 206 -17.86 -14.28 3.86
C SER A 206 -17.99 -12.86 4.44
N GLY A 207 -17.82 -11.84 3.59
CA GLY A 207 -18.06 -10.45 3.95
C GLY A 207 -16.80 -9.58 4.00
N LYS A 208 -15.86 -9.76 3.06
CA LYS A 208 -14.61 -8.98 2.99
C LYS A 208 -13.79 -9.09 4.28
N VAL A 209 -13.54 -10.34 4.73
CA VAL A 209 -12.75 -10.61 5.94
C VAL A 209 -11.28 -10.27 5.70
N ARG A 210 -10.67 -9.48 6.60
CA ARG A 210 -9.31 -8.94 6.42
C ARG A 210 -8.31 -9.43 7.48
N GLY A 211 -8.38 -10.68 7.88
CA GLY A 211 -7.49 -11.27 8.86
C GLY A 211 -8.20 -11.69 10.14
N VAL A 212 -7.46 -12.37 10.98
CA VAL A 212 -7.92 -12.87 12.27
C VAL A 212 -6.88 -12.59 13.36
N PHE A 213 -7.34 -12.53 14.63
CA PHE A 213 -6.50 -12.46 15.81
C PHE A 213 -6.86 -13.61 16.72
N TRP A 214 -6.00 -14.63 16.75
CA TRP A 214 -6.19 -15.86 17.47
C TRP A 214 -6.11 -15.66 18.99
N LEU A 215 -6.93 -16.39 19.73
CA LEU A 215 -6.63 -16.70 21.13
C LEU A 215 -5.41 -17.62 21.20
N PRO A 216 -4.62 -17.55 22.30
CA PRO A 216 -3.37 -18.32 22.44
C PRO A 216 -3.54 -19.83 22.29
N ASP A 217 -4.69 -20.37 22.69
CA ASP A 217 -5.02 -21.80 22.61
C ASP A 217 -5.58 -22.26 21.26
N GLY A 218 -5.77 -21.32 20.31
CA GLY A 218 -6.32 -21.60 18.98
C GLY A 218 -7.81 -21.95 18.96
N SER A 219 -8.53 -21.85 20.09
CA SER A 219 -9.95 -22.21 20.20
C SER A 219 -10.91 -21.21 19.59
N ALA A 220 -10.45 -19.95 19.41
CA ALA A 220 -11.27 -18.86 18.90
C ALA A 220 -10.39 -17.73 18.35
N PHE A 221 -11.03 -16.77 17.66
CA PHE A 221 -10.37 -15.58 17.13
C PHE A 221 -11.33 -14.40 16.98
N PHE A 222 -10.77 -13.19 16.99
CA PHE A 222 -11.46 -11.99 16.53
C PHE A 222 -11.24 -11.78 15.04
N TYR A 223 -12.23 -11.23 14.34
CA TYR A 223 -12.13 -10.91 12.93
C TYR A 223 -12.96 -9.69 12.55
N ARG A 224 -12.54 -9.00 11.48
CA ARG A 224 -13.29 -7.90 10.89
C ARG A 224 -13.97 -8.35 9.60
N ARG A 225 -15.24 -7.98 9.43
CA ARG A 225 -15.99 -8.18 8.18
C ARG A 225 -16.93 -7.00 7.91
N LEU A 226 -17.47 -6.92 6.70
CA LEU A 226 -18.64 -6.10 6.43
C LEU A 226 -19.92 -6.88 6.81
N ALA A 227 -20.88 -6.22 7.44
CA ALA A 227 -22.21 -6.78 7.70
C ALA A 227 -22.98 -6.94 6.39
N GLU A 228 -22.86 -5.95 5.51
CA GLU A 228 -23.45 -5.87 4.18
C GLU A 228 -22.33 -5.59 3.17
N VAL A 229 -22.10 -6.50 2.24
CA VAL A 229 -20.95 -6.42 1.31
C VAL A 229 -21.07 -5.18 0.40
N GLU A 230 -22.29 -4.80 0.04
CA GLU A 230 -22.57 -3.64 -0.81
C GLU A 230 -22.41 -2.30 -0.07
N ASN A 231 -22.35 -2.36 1.27
CA ASN A 231 -22.18 -1.17 2.10
C ASN A 231 -20.75 -1.16 2.70
N PRO A 232 -19.81 -0.39 2.15
CA PRO A 232 -18.44 -0.32 2.65
C PRO A 232 -18.33 0.27 4.07
N TYR A 233 -19.40 0.91 4.55
CA TYR A 233 -19.51 1.53 5.88
C TYR A 233 -20.21 0.63 6.90
N SER A 234 -20.25 -0.68 6.68
CA SER A 234 -20.92 -1.66 7.56
C SER A 234 -19.94 -2.57 8.30
N ALA A 235 -18.74 -2.07 8.61
CA ALA A 235 -17.70 -2.87 9.25
C ALA A 235 -18.10 -3.32 10.66
N GLN A 236 -17.82 -4.59 10.97
CA GLN A 236 -18.03 -5.20 12.28
C GLN A 236 -16.78 -5.94 12.74
N ILE A 237 -16.45 -5.82 14.02
CA ILE A 237 -15.52 -6.71 14.72
C ILE A 237 -16.35 -7.79 15.39
N ARG A 238 -16.02 -9.04 15.15
CA ARG A 238 -16.74 -10.21 15.66
C ARG A 238 -15.79 -11.19 16.32
N PHE A 239 -16.34 -12.08 17.14
CA PHE A 239 -15.61 -13.14 17.83
C PHE A 239 -16.13 -14.50 17.40
N HIS A 240 -15.26 -15.33 16.83
CA HIS A 240 -15.58 -16.67 16.36
C HIS A 240 -14.98 -17.75 17.24
N ARG A 241 -15.76 -18.76 17.60
CA ARG A 241 -15.29 -20.01 18.23
C ARG A 241 -15.18 -21.12 17.19
N VAL A 242 -14.00 -21.69 17.03
CA VAL A 242 -13.74 -22.77 16.09
C VAL A 242 -14.71 -23.93 16.30
N GLY A 243 -15.26 -24.48 15.21
CA GLY A 243 -16.27 -25.53 15.24
C GLY A 243 -17.70 -25.04 15.46
N ARG A 244 -17.93 -23.72 15.50
CA ARG A 244 -19.28 -23.14 15.58
C ARG A 244 -19.60 -22.37 14.30
N HIS A 245 -20.88 -22.36 13.92
CA HIS A 245 -21.31 -21.61 12.74
C HIS A 245 -21.28 -20.09 13.03
N HIS A 246 -20.63 -19.31 12.15
CA HIS A 246 -20.38 -17.88 12.28
C HIS A 246 -21.63 -16.99 12.46
N ARG A 247 -22.84 -17.48 12.10
CA ARG A 247 -24.09 -16.75 12.39
C ARG A 247 -24.34 -16.49 13.88
N HIS A 248 -23.69 -17.28 14.75
CA HIS A 248 -23.80 -17.16 16.21
C HIS A 248 -22.67 -16.31 16.82
N ASP A 249 -21.78 -15.78 15.99
CA ASP A 249 -20.67 -14.97 16.48
C ASP A 249 -21.18 -13.65 17.04
N PRO A 250 -20.84 -13.31 18.28
CA PRO A 250 -21.19 -12.02 18.84
C PRO A 250 -20.49 -10.90 18.07
N VAL A 251 -21.20 -9.78 17.92
CA VAL A 251 -20.61 -8.51 17.48
C VAL A 251 -19.94 -7.88 18.70
N VAL A 252 -18.64 -7.66 18.59
CA VAL A 252 -17.85 -6.98 19.63
C VAL A 252 -17.94 -5.47 19.45
N PHE A 253 -17.88 -5.02 18.19
CA PHE A 253 -18.03 -3.62 17.84
C PHE A 253 -18.53 -3.49 16.39
N GLU A 254 -19.29 -2.43 16.10
CA GLU A 254 -19.74 -2.12 14.75
C GLU A 254 -19.50 -0.65 14.40
N GLN A 255 -19.38 -0.38 13.11
CA GLN A 255 -19.25 0.97 12.59
C GLN A 255 -20.46 1.82 13.00
N TYR A 256 -20.23 3.09 13.34
CA TYR A 256 -21.30 4.02 13.65
C TYR A 256 -22.25 4.16 12.44
N LYS A 257 -23.54 4.25 12.73
CA LYS A 257 -24.59 4.30 11.68
C LYS A 257 -25.00 5.73 11.33
N GLU A 258 -24.68 6.67 12.21
CA GLU A 258 -25.08 8.07 12.10
C GLU A 258 -23.93 9.00 12.48
N GLY A 259 -24.03 10.25 12.03
CA GLY A 259 -23.02 11.28 12.30
C GLY A 259 -21.80 11.21 11.37
N PRO A 260 -20.83 12.13 11.55
CA PRO A 260 -19.72 12.28 10.64
C PRO A 260 -18.78 11.05 10.61
N LEU A 261 -18.73 10.26 11.67
CA LEU A 261 -17.89 9.08 11.75
C LEU A 261 -18.50 7.84 11.07
N ALA A 262 -19.76 7.90 10.64
CA ALA A 262 -20.45 6.77 10.00
C ALA A 262 -19.83 6.39 8.63
N THR A 263 -19.18 7.33 7.97
CA THR A 263 -18.60 7.16 6.62
C THR A 263 -17.08 7.27 6.60
N THR A 264 -16.42 7.04 7.75
CA THR A 264 -14.97 6.92 7.83
C THR A 264 -14.52 5.46 7.62
N TRP A 265 -13.21 5.18 7.69
CA TRP A 265 -12.65 3.83 7.59
C TRP A 265 -13.16 2.86 8.67
N GLY A 266 -13.75 3.40 9.75
CA GLY A 266 -14.40 2.66 10.80
C GLY A 266 -13.46 1.84 11.70
N PRO A 267 -13.98 0.76 12.34
CA PRO A 267 -13.25 0.01 13.34
C PRO A 267 -12.22 -0.94 12.74
N VAL A 268 -11.07 -1.02 13.41
CA VAL A 268 -10.04 -2.05 13.26
C VAL A 268 -9.69 -2.56 14.65
N ALA A 269 -9.57 -3.86 14.82
CA ALA A 269 -9.15 -4.45 16.09
C ALA A 269 -7.84 -5.20 15.91
N LEU A 270 -7.07 -5.30 16.97
CA LEU A 270 -5.88 -6.13 17.06
C LEU A 270 -5.68 -6.62 18.50
N THR A 271 -4.96 -7.71 18.66
CA THR A 271 -4.49 -8.20 19.94
C THR A 271 -3.05 -8.68 19.82
N ASP A 272 -2.38 -8.82 20.93
CA ASP A 272 -1.06 -9.41 21.00
C ASP A 272 -1.08 -10.94 20.98
N HIS A 273 0.10 -11.49 21.08
CA HIS A 273 0.33 -12.93 21.11
C HIS A 273 -0.30 -13.62 22.33
N GLU A 274 -0.41 -12.93 23.48
CA GLU A 274 -1.05 -13.44 24.71
C GLU A 274 -2.57 -13.19 24.72
N ALA A 275 -3.08 -12.38 23.81
CA ALA A 275 -4.47 -11.93 23.75
C ALA A 275 -4.96 -11.37 25.11
N ARG A 276 -4.11 -10.62 25.82
CA ARG A 276 -4.48 -10.00 27.11
C ARG A 276 -5.48 -8.87 26.90
N TRP A 277 -5.23 -8.03 25.88
CA TRP A 277 -6.06 -6.91 25.50
C TRP A 277 -6.48 -6.99 24.04
N LEU A 278 -7.75 -6.74 23.76
CA LEU A 278 -8.23 -6.42 22.43
C LEU A 278 -8.19 -4.89 22.29
N ALA A 279 -7.27 -4.38 21.51
CA ALA A 279 -7.22 -2.97 21.16
C ALA A 279 -8.12 -2.69 19.95
N LEU A 280 -9.03 -1.73 20.10
CA LEU A 280 -9.96 -1.30 19.06
C LEU A 280 -9.60 0.14 18.66
N MET A 281 -9.19 0.32 17.44
CA MET A 281 -9.01 1.62 16.80
C MET A 281 -10.24 1.95 15.96
N TYR A 282 -10.75 3.17 16.06
CA TYR A 282 -11.77 3.68 15.16
C TYR A 282 -11.21 4.86 14.38
N HIS A 283 -10.97 4.67 13.08
CA HIS A 283 -10.43 5.73 12.24
C HIS A 283 -11.46 6.84 12.05
N THR A 284 -11.08 8.03 12.47
CA THR A 284 -11.90 9.26 12.42
C THR A 284 -11.56 10.14 11.23
N GLY A 285 -10.37 9.97 10.68
CA GLY A 285 -9.84 10.64 9.50
C GLY A 285 -8.76 9.82 8.81
N THR A 286 -7.98 10.44 7.95
CA THR A 286 -6.78 9.86 7.30
C THR A 286 -5.60 9.79 8.27
N ASP A 287 -5.52 10.74 9.19
CA ASP A 287 -4.44 11.02 10.11
C ASP A 287 -4.85 10.96 11.58
N SER A 288 -6.00 10.35 11.88
CA SER A 288 -6.54 10.31 13.24
C SER A 288 -7.38 9.07 13.52
N ASN A 289 -7.36 8.62 14.78
CA ASN A 289 -8.23 7.56 15.28
C ASN A 289 -8.46 7.67 16.78
N ASP A 290 -9.64 7.20 17.21
CA ASP A 290 -9.92 6.89 18.60
C ASP A 290 -9.37 5.50 18.97
N LEU A 291 -9.14 5.25 20.27
CA LEU A 291 -8.58 3.99 20.76
C LEU A 291 -9.23 3.56 22.08
N TRP A 292 -9.72 2.33 22.11
CA TRP A 292 -10.20 1.63 23.29
C TRP A 292 -9.50 0.29 23.46
N VAL A 293 -9.54 -0.27 24.65
CA VAL A 293 -9.13 -1.66 24.92
C VAL A 293 -10.19 -2.40 25.72
N TYR A 294 -10.24 -3.70 25.51
CA TYR A 294 -11.16 -4.62 26.19
C TYR A 294 -10.36 -5.78 26.79
N ASP A 295 -10.72 -6.19 28.00
CA ASP A 295 -10.16 -7.38 28.65
C ASP A 295 -10.69 -8.64 27.97
N VAL A 296 -9.80 -9.35 27.27
CA VAL A 296 -10.17 -10.55 26.50
C VAL A 296 -10.55 -11.71 27.40
N GLU A 297 -9.84 -11.93 28.51
CA GLU A 297 -10.14 -13.02 29.46
C GLU A 297 -11.53 -12.85 30.06
N ARG A 298 -11.87 -11.64 30.50
CA ARG A 298 -13.20 -11.31 30.99
C ARG A 298 -14.27 -11.55 29.93
N PHE A 299 -14.05 -11.05 28.70
CA PHE A 299 -15.00 -11.26 27.62
C PHE A 299 -15.23 -12.75 27.31
N VAL A 300 -14.16 -13.55 27.22
CA VAL A 300 -14.25 -14.98 26.89
C VAL A 300 -14.98 -15.77 27.98
N THR A 301 -14.81 -15.39 29.26
CA THR A 301 -15.38 -16.11 30.41
C THR A 301 -16.80 -15.68 30.75
N THR A 302 -17.12 -14.38 30.65
CA THR A 302 -18.42 -13.83 31.09
C THR A 302 -19.33 -13.41 29.94
N GLY A 303 -18.77 -13.17 28.75
CA GLY A 303 -19.46 -12.54 27.62
C GLY A 303 -19.61 -11.02 27.74
N GLU A 304 -19.07 -10.40 28.79
CA GLU A 304 -19.15 -8.96 29.04
C GLU A 304 -17.94 -8.24 28.46
N LEU A 305 -18.19 -7.17 27.70
CA LEU A 305 -17.18 -6.23 27.23
C LEU A 305 -17.10 -5.05 28.18
N GLU A 306 -15.99 -4.93 28.90
CA GLU A 306 -15.67 -3.74 29.66
C GLU A 306 -14.77 -2.84 28.83
N GLU A 307 -15.29 -1.69 28.43
CA GLU A 307 -14.58 -0.71 27.62
C GLU A 307 -13.68 0.15 28.50
N ILE A 308 -12.40 0.23 28.13
CA ILE A 308 -11.44 1.17 28.71
C ILE A 308 -11.07 2.15 27.59
N GLU A 309 -11.51 3.40 27.72
CA GLU A 309 -11.13 4.46 26.79
C GLU A 309 -9.68 4.88 27.04
N ILE A 310 -8.86 4.81 25.99
CA ILE A 310 -7.46 5.26 26.01
C ILE A 310 -7.37 6.66 25.42
N VAL A 311 -7.98 6.87 24.24
CA VAL A 311 -7.98 8.15 23.54
C VAL A 311 -9.28 8.31 22.78
N ARG A 312 -9.83 9.53 22.79
CA ARG A 312 -10.99 9.89 21.98
C ARG A 312 -10.95 11.35 21.56
N GLY A 313 -11.25 11.60 20.26
CA GLY A 313 -11.44 12.94 19.71
C GLY A 313 -10.15 13.73 19.51
N GLU A 314 -8.98 13.08 19.51
CA GLU A 314 -7.70 13.70 19.22
C GLU A 314 -7.39 13.67 17.70
N ASN A 315 -6.79 14.75 17.22
CA ASN A 315 -6.34 14.82 15.82
C ASN A 315 -4.92 14.24 15.69
N ALA A 316 -4.79 12.94 15.96
CA ALA A 316 -3.54 12.20 15.89
C ALA A 316 -3.80 10.70 15.67
N THR A 317 -2.80 9.98 15.19
CA THR A 317 -2.82 8.52 15.07
C THR A 317 -2.32 7.85 16.34
N PHE A 318 -2.91 6.70 16.67
CA PHE A 318 -2.54 5.86 17.79
C PHE A 318 -2.54 4.41 17.35
N THR A 319 -1.36 3.83 17.15
CA THR A 319 -1.20 2.42 16.77
C THR A 319 -0.65 1.66 17.98
N PRO A 320 -1.45 0.81 18.63
CA PRO A 320 -1.03 0.08 19.81
C PRO A 320 -0.19 -1.16 19.44
N LEU A 321 0.83 -1.41 20.24
CA LEU A 321 1.56 -2.66 20.34
C LEU A 321 1.39 -3.16 21.78
N VAL A 322 0.67 -4.25 21.97
CA VAL A 322 0.43 -4.82 23.30
C VAL A 322 1.63 -5.66 23.70
N ILE A 323 2.19 -5.40 24.90
CA ILE A 323 3.29 -6.18 25.46
C ILE A 323 2.97 -6.43 26.95
N GLY A 324 2.59 -7.64 27.28
CA GLY A 324 2.09 -7.99 28.60
C GLY A 324 0.84 -7.17 28.98
N ASP A 325 0.86 -6.49 30.10
CA ASP A 325 -0.26 -5.66 30.57
C ASP A 325 -0.26 -4.22 30.02
N ALA A 326 0.77 -3.81 29.26
CA ALA A 326 0.95 -2.45 28.78
C ALA A 326 0.70 -2.28 27.28
N LEU A 327 0.26 -1.09 26.89
CA LEU A 327 0.20 -0.65 25.50
C LEU A 327 1.40 0.24 25.21
N TYR A 328 2.18 -0.11 24.16
CA TYR A 328 3.19 0.77 23.57
C TYR A 328 2.54 1.44 22.38
N LEU A 329 2.15 2.70 22.52
CA LEU A 329 1.46 3.46 21.48
C LEU A 329 2.46 4.20 20.61
N HIS A 330 2.58 3.81 19.35
CA HIS A 330 3.13 4.69 18.34
C HIS A 330 2.08 5.75 18.02
N THR A 331 2.43 7.03 18.18
CA THR A 331 1.49 8.14 18.03
C THR A 331 2.11 9.39 17.44
N THR A 332 1.31 10.14 16.68
CA THR A 332 1.65 11.48 16.18
C THR A 332 1.17 12.60 17.12
N LEU A 333 0.57 12.26 18.26
CA LEU A 333 0.11 13.24 19.24
C LEU A 333 1.28 14.06 19.80
N ASP A 334 1.27 15.38 19.58
CA ASP A 334 2.34 16.32 19.94
C ASP A 334 3.72 15.90 19.41
N ALA A 335 3.76 15.09 18.33
CA ALA A 335 4.97 14.51 17.75
C ALA A 335 4.72 14.18 16.26
N PRO A 336 4.71 15.16 15.34
CA PRO A 336 4.36 14.94 13.94
C PRO A 336 5.26 13.92 13.20
N ASN A 337 6.47 13.67 13.68
CA ASN A 337 7.35 12.60 13.17
C ASN A 337 7.18 11.26 13.92
N GLY A 338 6.23 11.17 14.83
CA GLY A 338 5.95 9.97 15.62
C GLY A 338 6.83 9.79 16.84
N ARG A 339 6.24 9.28 17.91
CA ARG A 339 6.89 8.85 19.15
C ARG A 339 6.25 7.58 19.69
N VAL A 340 6.86 6.96 20.70
CA VAL A 340 6.26 5.82 21.42
C VAL A 340 6.07 6.20 22.88
N VAL A 341 4.86 5.98 23.38
CA VAL A 341 4.52 6.10 24.81
C VAL A 341 3.98 4.77 25.33
N ALA A 342 4.31 4.42 26.57
CA ALA A 342 3.72 3.27 27.27
C ALA A 342 2.52 3.74 28.11
N VAL A 343 1.42 3.01 27.98
CA VAL A 343 0.16 3.26 28.69
C VAL A 343 -0.24 2.01 29.47
N ASP A 344 -0.58 2.20 30.74
CA ASP A 344 -1.20 1.17 31.59
C ASP A 344 -2.73 1.29 31.46
N PRO A 345 -3.43 0.29 30.88
CA PRO A 345 -4.88 0.35 30.75
C PRO A 345 -5.64 0.50 32.07
N ALA A 346 -5.04 0.08 33.20
CA ALA A 346 -5.62 0.31 34.55
C ALA A 346 -5.52 1.79 34.98
N ARG A 347 -4.69 2.60 34.32
CA ARG A 347 -4.50 4.03 34.59
C ARG A 347 -4.34 4.80 33.29
N PRO A 348 -5.38 4.86 32.44
CA PRO A 348 -5.28 5.32 31.05
C PRO A 348 -5.07 6.83 30.88
N ALA A 349 -5.23 7.62 31.99
CA ALA A 349 -5.10 9.07 31.91
C ALA A 349 -3.70 9.52 31.48
N ARG A 350 -3.63 10.59 30.65
CA ARG A 350 -2.40 11.06 29.99
C ARG A 350 -1.25 11.38 30.93
N GLU A 351 -1.54 11.85 32.14
CA GLU A 351 -0.53 12.14 33.16
C GLU A 351 0.24 10.89 33.63
N HIS A 352 -0.24 9.70 33.32
CA HIS A 352 0.41 8.42 33.63
C HIS A 352 1.16 7.82 32.44
N TRP A 353 1.06 8.42 31.26
CA TRP A 353 1.78 7.95 30.09
C TRP A 353 3.28 8.16 30.25
N ARG A 354 4.05 7.17 29.89
CA ARG A 354 5.50 7.21 29.96
C ARG A 354 6.09 7.22 28.57
N GLU A 355 6.85 8.26 28.21
CA GLU A 355 7.58 8.29 26.94
C GLU A 355 8.66 7.21 26.91
N ILE A 356 8.68 6.45 25.83
CA ILE A 356 9.64 5.35 25.56
C ILE A 356 10.62 5.76 24.48
N LEU A 357 10.11 6.16 23.31
CA LEU A 357 10.92 6.68 22.22
C LEU A 357 10.44 8.09 21.90
N PRO A 358 11.28 9.11 22.13
CA PRO A 358 10.93 10.49 21.80
C PRO A 358 10.90 10.71 20.28
N GLU A 359 10.17 11.74 19.87
CA GLU A 359 10.20 12.24 18.49
C GLU A 359 11.61 12.65 18.07
N ARG A 360 11.88 12.55 16.75
CA ARG A 360 13.14 12.97 16.13
C ARG A 360 12.90 13.93 14.97
N ASP A 361 13.61 15.03 14.94
CA ASP A 361 13.42 16.09 13.92
C ASP A 361 13.67 15.65 12.47
N LYS A 362 14.50 14.61 12.24
CA LYS A 362 14.94 14.18 10.90
C LYS A 362 14.69 12.71 10.62
N ALA A 363 13.81 12.10 11.38
CA ALA A 363 13.47 10.69 11.20
C ALA A 363 12.01 10.49 11.57
N VAL A 364 11.21 10.01 10.63
CA VAL A 364 9.81 9.67 10.88
C VAL A 364 9.75 8.26 11.43
N LEU A 365 9.14 8.07 12.59
CA LEU A 365 8.85 6.75 13.13
C LEU A 365 7.62 6.20 12.40
N GLU A 366 7.81 5.18 11.55
CA GLU A 366 6.70 4.54 10.81
C GLU A 366 5.99 3.47 11.65
N GLY A 367 6.67 2.93 12.66
CA GLY A 367 6.10 1.92 13.54
C GLY A 367 7.12 1.22 14.41
N VAL A 368 6.62 0.36 15.28
CA VAL A 368 7.45 -0.47 16.17
C VAL A 368 6.96 -1.92 16.14
N SER A 369 7.88 -2.86 16.29
CA SER A 369 7.57 -4.28 16.49
C SER A 369 8.31 -4.84 17.70
N HIS A 370 7.86 -5.97 18.23
CA HIS A 370 8.39 -6.58 19.45
C HIS A 370 9.11 -7.89 19.14
N ALA A 371 10.28 -8.07 19.74
CA ALA A 371 11.08 -9.31 19.68
C ALA A 371 11.80 -9.52 21.00
N ARG A 372 11.45 -10.53 21.76
CA ARG A 372 12.09 -11.00 23.01
C ARG A 372 12.61 -9.84 23.88
N GLY A 373 11.70 -9.00 24.37
CA GLY A 373 12.03 -7.86 25.25
C GLY A 373 12.75 -6.70 24.56
N ARG A 374 12.71 -6.62 23.22
CA ARG A 374 13.22 -5.52 22.41
C ARG A 374 12.14 -4.89 21.59
N LEU A 375 12.21 -3.59 21.41
CA LEU A 375 11.45 -2.84 20.41
C LEU A 375 12.36 -2.66 19.18
N ALA A 376 11.87 -3.05 18.02
CA ALA A 376 12.47 -2.69 16.74
C ALA A 376 11.68 -1.50 16.16
N ALA A 377 12.30 -0.32 16.18
CA ALA A 377 11.71 0.91 15.67
C ALA A 377 12.09 1.11 14.21
N HIS A 378 11.08 1.25 13.35
CA HIS A 378 11.22 1.47 11.92
C HIS A 378 11.15 2.97 11.66
N TYR A 379 12.26 3.55 11.26
CA TYR A 379 12.35 4.97 10.91
C TYR A 379 12.47 5.14 9.40
N LEU A 380 11.90 6.22 8.91
CA LEU A 380 12.16 6.75 7.58
C LEU A 380 13.08 7.97 7.70
N VAL A 381 14.22 7.91 7.02
CA VAL A 381 15.20 8.99 6.96
C VAL A 381 15.45 9.30 5.49
N ASP A 382 15.11 10.49 5.05
CA ASP A 382 15.17 10.88 3.64
C ASP A 382 14.54 9.83 2.70
N ALA A 383 13.33 9.40 3.05
CA ALA A 383 12.54 8.40 2.32
C ALA A 383 13.20 7.00 2.17
N ALA A 384 14.17 6.66 3.01
CA ALA A 384 14.79 5.33 3.09
C ALA A 384 14.68 4.75 4.51
N THR A 385 14.56 3.44 4.60
CA THR A 385 14.34 2.77 5.90
C THR A 385 15.63 2.71 6.74
N ARG A 386 15.46 2.91 8.04
CA ARG A 386 16.44 2.61 9.09
C ARG A 386 15.73 1.87 10.23
N ILE A 387 16.30 0.79 10.73
CA ILE A 387 15.74 -0.01 11.83
C ILE A 387 16.69 0.04 13.02
N GLU A 388 16.19 0.51 14.16
CA GLU A 388 16.93 0.62 15.41
C GLU A 388 16.30 -0.23 16.49
N LEU A 389 17.13 -0.82 17.34
CA LEU A 389 16.73 -1.69 18.44
C LEU A 389 16.84 -0.97 19.78
N PHE A 390 15.82 -1.13 20.60
CA PHE A 390 15.73 -0.58 21.95
C PHE A 390 15.27 -1.65 22.94
N ASP A 391 15.56 -1.49 24.21
CA ASP A 391 14.83 -2.24 25.23
C ASP A 391 13.42 -1.65 25.48
N LEU A 392 12.64 -2.29 26.35
CA LEU A 392 11.28 -1.84 26.65
C LEU A 392 11.22 -0.51 27.42
N GLU A 393 12.33 -0.03 27.96
CA GLU A 393 12.50 1.28 28.60
C GLU A 393 13.00 2.36 27.62
N GLY A 394 13.22 2.01 26.33
CA GLY A 394 13.69 2.94 25.29
C GLY A 394 15.19 3.16 25.25
N ARG A 395 15.99 2.36 25.97
CA ARG A 395 17.45 2.44 25.92
C ARG A 395 17.95 1.79 24.62
N PRO A 396 18.83 2.47 23.85
CA PRO A 396 19.32 1.93 22.57
C PRO A 396 20.16 0.67 22.76
N LEU A 397 19.90 -0.33 21.92
CA LEU A 397 20.64 -1.59 21.87
C LEU A 397 21.48 -1.74 20.59
N GLY A 398 21.22 -0.91 19.58
CA GLY A 398 21.92 -0.94 18.29
C GLY A 398 20.99 -0.71 17.11
N ALA A 399 21.42 -1.13 15.93
CA ALA A 399 20.64 -1.03 14.71
C ALA A 399 20.76 -2.32 13.89
N VAL A 400 19.77 -2.59 13.04
CA VAL A 400 19.84 -3.68 12.08
C VAL A 400 20.58 -3.18 10.84
N ASP A 401 21.69 -3.84 10.48
CA ASP A 401 22.45 -3.50 9.28
C ASP A 401 21.65 -3.83 8.01
N LEU A 402 21.41 -2.83 7.17
CA LEU A 402 20.74 -2.99 5.89
C LEU A 402 21.75 -3.19 4.74
N PRO A 403 21.38 -3.91 3.66
CA PRO A 403 22.28 -4.14 2.52
C PRO A 403 22.69 -2.87 1.77
N GLY A 404 21.97 -1.76 1.97
CA GLY A 404 22.22 -0.49 1.29
C GLY A 404 21.07 0.48 1.42
N LEU A 405 21.03 1.49 0.54
CA LEU A 405 19.90 2.42 0.45
C LEU A 405 18.69 1.67 -0.15
N GLY A 406 17.61 1.62 0.63
CA GLY A 406 16.43 0.87 0.23
C GLY A 406 15.29 0.96 1.23
N SER A 407 14.28 0.17 0.99
CA SER A 407 13.19 -0.08 1.92
C SER A 407 13.38 -1.42 2.60
N ALA A 408 13.14 -1.44 3.90
CA ALA A 408 13.26 -2.65 4.69
C ALA A 408 12.08 -2.82 5.65
N ARG A 409 11.69 -4.07 5.86
CA ARG A 409 10.71 -4.47 6.86
C ARG A 409 11.24 -5.63 7.68
N LEU A 410 11.13 -5.53 8.99
CA LEU A 410 11.49 -6.59 9.91
C LEU A 410 10.22 -7.29 10.41
N THR A 411 10.11 -8.59 10.12
CA THR A 411 9.08 -9.48 10.67
C THR A 411 9.67 -10.12 11.93
N THR A 412 9.04 -9.85 13.07
CA THR A 412 9.48 -10.30 14.40
C THR A 412 8.44 -11.19 15.05
N GLU A 413 8.89 -12.01 15.99
CA GLU A 413 8.03 -12.78 16.88
C GLU A 413 8.39 -12.45 18.34
N PRO A 414 7.39 -12.22 19.23
CA PRO A 414 7.62 -11.72 20.59
C PRO A 414 8.55 -12.56 21.46
N GLU A 415 8.63 -13.86 21.23
CA GLU A 415 9.42 -14.78 22.05
C GLU A 415 10.79 -15.13 21.45
N ARG A 416 11.19 -14.50 20.32
CA ARG A 416 12.36 -14.87 19.53
C ARG A 416 13.36 -13.74 19.37
N ASP A 417 14.64 -14.10 19.29
CA ASP A 417 15.70 -13.23 18.75
C ASP A 417 15.79 -13.35 17.22
N GLU A 418 15.24 -14.43 16.65
CA GLU A 418 15.13 -14.63 15.21
C GLU A 418 14.09 -13.69 14.61
N ALA A 419 14.48 -12.96 13.59
CA ALA A 419 13.61 -12.10 12.78
C ALA A 419 13.92 -12.27 11.30
N PHE A 420 12.98 -11.83 10.43
CA PHE A 420 13.17 -11.85 8.99
C PHE A 420 13.14 -10.43 8.43
N LEU A 421 14.26 -10.02 7.84
CA LEU A 421 14.43 -8.73 7.19
C LEU A 421 14.14 -8.86 5.70
N THR A 422 13.03 -8.29 5.23
CA THR A 422 12.80 -8.08 3.80
C THR A 422 13.42 -6.76 3.41
N PHE A 423 14.35 -6.79 2.44
CA PHE A 423 15.01 -5.59 1.91
C PHE A 423 14.86 -5.52 0.39
N GLN A 424 14.59 -4.33 -0.14
CA GLN A 424 14.55 -4.05 -1.57
C GLN A 424 15.07 -2.63 -1.88
N SER A 425 15.46 -2.42 -3.14
CA SER A 425 15.75 -1.09 -3.68
C SER A 425 15.16 -0.98 -5.08
N PHE A 426 15.21 0.19 -5.72
CA PHE A 426 14.66 0.36 -7.08
C PHE A 426 15.24 -0.60 -8.13
N HIS A 427 16.49 -1.02 -7.98
CA HIS A 427 17.22 -1.90 -8.91
C HIS A 427 17.49 -3.29 -8.36
N GLN A 428 17.10 -3.55 -7.10
CA GLN A 428 17.33 -4.82 -6.42
C GLN A 428 16.00 -5.38 -5.92
N PRO A 429 15.60 -6.59 -6.37
CA PRO A 429 14.36 -7.22 -5.92
C PRO A 429 14.39 -7.53 -4.44
N ALA A 430 13.20 -7.72 -3.86
CA ALA A 430 13.04 -8.09 -2.47
C ALA A 430 13.88 -9.33 -2.13
N SER A 431 14.80 -9.17 -1.17
CA SER A 431 15.61 -10.24 -0.62
C SER A 431 15.25 -10.40 0.85
N ILE A 432 15.10 -11.63 1.31
CA ILE A 432 14.74 -11.95 2.68
C ILE A 432 15.96 -12.49 3.39
N TYR A 433 16.31 -11.86 4.48
CA TYR A 433 17.41 -12.27 5.33
C TYR A 433 16.87 -12.74 6.68
N ARG A 434 17.39 -13.83 7.18
CA ARG A 434 17.26 -14.21 8.58
C ARG A 434 18.25 -13.40 9.39
N VAL A 435 17.78 -12.77 10.46
CA VAL A 435 18.57 -11.92 11.34
C VAL A 435 18.41 -12.42 12.77
N ASP A 436 19.53 -12.61 13.47
CA ASP A 436 19.52 -12.79 14.92
C ASP A 436 19.72 -11.42 15.59
N LEU A 437 18.68 -10.94 16.27
CA LEU A 437 18.68 -9.61 16.88
C LEU A 437 19.56 -9.50 18.13
N GLY A 438 20.00 -10.62 18.68
CA GLY A 438 20.93 -10.66 19.82
C GLY A 438 22.37 -10.49 19.39
N SER A 439 22.81 -11.19 18.33
CA SER A 439 24.17 -11.15 17.81
C SER A 439 24.37 -10.17 16.66
N GLY A 440 23.29 -9.79 15.96
CA GLY A 440 23.33 -9.01 14.72
C GLY A 440 23.72 -9.84 13.48
N GLU A 441 23.86 -11.17 13.61
CA GLU A 441 24.18 -12.05 12.49
C GLU A 441 23.05 -12.04 11.47
N ARG A 442 23.41 -11.89 10.17
CA ARG A 442 22.46 -11.87 9.06
C ARG A 442 22.87 -12.88 7.99
N THR A 443 21.95 -13.76 7.61
CA THR A 443 22.11 -14.74 6.54
C THR A 443 21.01 -14.60 5.51
N LEU A 444 21.33 -14.78 4.22
CA LEU A 444 20.29 -14.78 3.16
C LEU A 444 19.41 -16.02 3.34
N TRP A 445 18.09 -15.79 3.53
CA TRP A 445 17.11 -16.86 3.61
C TRP A 445 16.51 -17.19 2.24
N ALA A 446 16.10 -16.17 1.49
CA ALA A 446 15.52 -16.33 0.16
C ALA A 446 15.64 -15.05 -0.67
N ARG A 447 15.70 -15.22 -1.99
CA ARG A 447 15.65 -14.14 -2.97
C ARG A 447 15.14 -14.68 -4.31
N PRO A 448 14.21 -14.00 -5.00
CA PRO A 448 13.85 -14.35 -6.36
C PRO A 448 15.06 -14.20 -7.30
N GLU A 449 15.21 -15.14 -8.21
CA GLU A 449 16.17 -14.99 -9.31
C GLU A 449 15.57 -14.10 -10.40
N VAL A 450 16.15 -12.94 -10.60
CA VAL A 450 15.72 -11.98 -11.62
C VAL A 450 16.80 -11.93 -12.69
N PRO A 451 16.45 -12.06 -14.00
CA PRO A 451 17.43 -12.03 -15.09
C PRO A 451 17.86 -10.56 -15.39
N VAL A 452 18.32 -9.87 -14.34
CA VAL A 452 18.78 -8.47 -14.36
C VAL A 452 20.09 -8.36 -13.62
N ASP A 453 21.05 -7.65 -14.20
CA ASP A 453 22.26 -7.29 -13.49
C ASP A 453 22.07 -5.94 -12.75
N PRO A 454 21.84 -5.94 -11.42
CA PRO A 454 21.60 -4.71 -10.68
C PRO A 454 22.81 -3.77 -10.67
N THR A 455 24.01 -4.29 -10.97
CA THR A 455 25.24 -3.48 -10.96
C THR A 455 25.32 -2.48 -12.12
N LEU A 456 24.48 -2.64 -13.16
CA LEU A 456 24.39 -1.72 -14.28
C LEU A 456 23.72 -0.39 -13.92
N PHE A 457 22.91 -0.37 -12.87
CA PHE A 457 22.11 0.78 -12.50
C PHE A 457 22.66 1.51 -11.28
N THR A 458 22.29 2.77 -11.16
CA THR A 458 22.54 3.59 -9.97
C THR A 458 21.23 4.19 -9.47
N VAL A 459 21.15 4.36 -8.16
CA VAL A 459 20.08 5.10 -7.48
C VAL A 459 20.72 6.33 -6.87
N ARG A 460 20.15 7.49 -7.16
CA ARG A 460 20.60 8.76 -6.62
C ARG A 460 19.43 9.51 -6.02
N GLN A 461 19.60 10.07 -4.85
CA GLN A 461 18.65 11.02 -4.29
C GLN A 461 19.13 12.45 -4.56
N VAL A 462 18.23 13.29 -4.96
CA VAL A 462 18.45 14.73 -5.18
C VAL A 462 17.37 15.53 -4.47
N PHE A 463 17.63 16.82 -4.27
CA PHE A 463 16.66 17.77 -3.73
C PHE A 463 16.48 18.90 -4.73
N TYR A 464 15.27 19.35 -4.91
CA TYR A 464 14.92 20.50 -5.76
C TYR A 464 14.00 21.45 -5.00
N ALA A 465 14.00 22.70 -5.40
CA ALA A 465 13.12 23.70 -4.81
C ALA A 465 11.75 23.69 -5.49
N SER A 466 10.68 23.55 -4.72
CA SER A 466 9.32 23.80 -5.16
C SER A 466 9.09 25.30 -5.39
N LYS A 467 7.94 25.65 -5.92
CA LYS A 467 7.53 27.03 -6.23
C LYS A 467 7.61 27.99 -5.04
N ASP A 468 7.36 27.50 -3.83
CA ASP A 468 7.44 28.24 -2.57
C ASP A 468 8.83 28.17 -1.90
N GLY A 469 9.80 27.50 -2.53
CA GLY A 469 11.15 27.30 -2.02
C GLY A 469 11.33 26.06 -1.14
N THR A 470 10.28 25.30 -0.86
CA THR A 470 10.35 24.03 -0.12
C THR A 470 11.28 23.06 -0.84
N GLN A 471 12.22 22.46 -0.10
CA GLN A 471 13.13 21.45 -0.64
C GLN A 471 12.42 20.10 -0.70
N VAL A 472 12.21 19.59 -1.89
CA VAL A 472 11.51 18.34 -2.15
C VAL A 472 12.51 17.28 -2.62
N PRO A 473 12.56 16.08 -2.01
CA PRO A 473 13.45 15.02 -2.47
C PRO A 473 12.88 14.29 -3.69
N MET A 474 13.77 13.73 -4.49
CA MET A 474 13.44 12.88 -5.61
C MET A 474 14.49 11.81 -5.80
N PHE A 475 14.07 10.57 -5.99
CA PHE A 475 14.94 9.50 -6.42
C PHE A 475 15.06 9.46 -7.93
N LEU A 476 16.28 9.22 -8.40
CA LEU A 476 16.62 9.02 -9.81
C LEU A 476 17.26 7.65 -9.98
N VAL A 477 16.75 6.88 -10.92
CA VAL A 477 17.25 5.54 -11.24
C VAL A 477 17.60 5.51 -12.72
N TYR A 478 18.83 5.15 -13.06
CA TYR A 478 19.32 5.13 -14.42
C TYR A 478 20.59 4.28 -14.58
N ARG A 479 20.99 4.01 -15.79
CA ARG A 479 22.26 3.29 -16.07
C ARG A 479 23.47 4.12 -15.66
N LYS A 480 24.48 3.48 -15.07
CA LYS A 480 25.73 4.15 -14.65
C LYS A 480 26.50 4.83 -15.77
N ASP A 481 26.33 4.35 -16.99
CA ASP A 481 26.97 4.89 -18.21
C ASP A 481 26.10 5.92 -18.97
N LEU A 482 25.00 6.39 -18.35
CA LEU A 482 24.11 7.41 -18.94
C LEU A 482 24.83 8.76 -19.05
N GLU A 483 24.77 9.36 -20.24
CA GLU A 483 25.22 10.74 -20.47
C GLU A 483 24.06 11.73 -20.24
N LEU A 484 24.30 12.79 -19.46
CA LEU A 484 23.29 13.81 -19.19
C LEU A 484 23.34 14.87 -20.30
N ASP A 485 22.86 14.52 -21.48
CA ASP A 485 22.82 15.38 -22.66
C ASP A 485 21.48 16.15 -22.83
N GLY A 486 20.48 15.79 -22.02
CA GLY A 486 19.12 16.36 -22.04
C GLY A 486 18.15 15.61 -22.96
N GLY A 487 18.57 14.53 -23.63
CA GLY A 487 17.75 13.76 -24.55
C GLY A 487 17.28 12.40 -24.01
N ASN A 488 17.49 12.11 -22.71
CA ASN A 488 17.15 10.78 -22.18
C ASN A 488 15.65 10.64 -21.92
N PRO A 489 15.01 9.59 -22.44
CA PRO A 489 13.61 9.30 -22.11
C PRO A 489 13.44 9.13 -20.60
N THR A 490 12.53 9.91 -20.01
CA THR A 490 12.34 9.96 -18.55
C THR A 490 10.88 9.78 -18.17
N ILE A 491 10.62 8.91 -17.19
CA ILE A 491 9.31 8.78 -16.55
C ILE A 491 9.40 9.39 -15.16
N LEU A 492 8.65 10.46 -14.92
CA LEU A 492 8.47 11.05 -13.61
C LEU A 492 7.18 10.53 -12.98
N SER A 493 7.27 10.09 -11.74
CA SER A 493 6.14 9.62 -10.94
C SER A 493 6.15 10.24 -9.54
N GLY A 494 5.00 10.19 -8.88
CA GLY A 494 4.80 10.63 -7.51
C GLY A 494 3.43 10.21 -7.01
N TYR A 495 3.12 10.51 -5.75
CA TYR A 495 1.81 10.22 -5.17
C TYR A 495 1.22 11.44 -4.46
N GLY A 496 1.83 11.91 -3.38
CA GLY A 496 1.50 13.17 -2.70
C GLY A 496 0.10 13.19 -2.07
N GLY A 497 -0.22 12.21 -1.22
CA GLY A 497 -1.46 12.19 -0.47
C GLY A 497 -1.52 11.03 0.51
N PHE A 498 -2.47 11.08 1.46
CA PHE A 498 -2.79 10.00 2.40
C PHE A 498 -1.61 9.56 3.27
N SER A 499 -0.63 10.43 3.50
CA SER A 499 0.61 10.07 4.21
C SER A 499 1.37 8.88 3.60
N VAL A 500 1.17 8.60 2.28
CA VAL A 500 1.83 7.48 1.61
C VAL A 500 3.22 7.89 1.15
N SER A 501 4.24 7.35 1.80
CA SER A 501 5.65 7.59 1.45
C SER A 501 6.05 6.82 0.18
N GLN A 502 6.71 7.50 -0.76
CA GLN A 502 7.31 6.89 -1.94
C GLN A 502 8.73 6.44 -1.63
N THR A 503 8.88 5.20 -1.19
CA THR A 503 10.16 4.62 -0.79
C THR A 503 10.76 3.73 -1.89
N PRO A 504 12.09 3.43 -1.85
CA PRO A 504 12.72 2.58 -2.84
C PRO A 504 12.06 1.20 -2.94
N ARG A 505 11.46 0.92 -4.10
CA ARG A 505 10.78 -0.34 -4.37
C ARG A 505 11.17 -0.89 -5.75
N PHE A 506 11.52 -2.18 -5.79
CA PHE A 506 11.77 -2.87 -7.06
C PHE A 506 10.47 -3.05 -7.84
N SER A 507 10.58 -2.80 -9.15
CA SER A 507 9.53 -3.16 -10.10
C SER A 507 10.16 -3.76 -11.34
N SER A 508 9.81 -5.00 -11.67
CA SER A 508 10.21 -5.66 -12.91
C SER A 508 9.84 -4.85 -14.15
N ARG A 509 8.73 -4.11 -14.07
CA ARG A 509 8.22 -3.27 -15.17
C ARG A 509 9.14 -2.08 -15.52
N ASN A 510 9.95 -1.62 -14.57
CA ASN A 510 10.91 -0.54 -14.79
C ASN A 510 12.20 -1.01 -15.49
N VAL A 511 12.49 -2.31 -15.41
CA VAL A 511 13.75 -2.87 -15.91
C VAL A 511 13.96 -2.67 -17.42
N PRO A 512 12.98 -3.01 -18.30
CA PRO A 512 13.17 -2.80 -19.74
C PRO A 512 13.41 -1.34 -20.12
N TRP A 513 12.76 -0.40 -19.39
CA TRP A 513 12.97 1.03 -19.55
C TRP A 513 14.39 1.45 -19.22
N LEU A 514 14.89 0.98 -18.06
CA LEU A 514 16.25 1.26 -17.60
C LEU A 514 17.31 0.61 -18.52
N GLU A 515 17.07 -0.64 -18.96
CA GLU A 515 17.94 -1.35 -19.91
C GLU A 515 18.03 -0.62 -21.26
N ALA A 516 16.95 0.02 -21.71
CA ALA A 516 16.89 0.82 -22.92
C ALA A 516 17.56 2.22 -22.77
N GLY A 517 18.09 2.56 -21.61
CA GLY A 517 18.72 3.87 -21.33
C GLY A 517 17.76 4.95 -20.82
N GLY A 518 16.55 4.57 -20.41
CA GLY A 518 15.61 5.49 -19.81
C GLY A 518 15.96 5.83 -18.35
N VAL A 519 15.38 6.93 -17.87
CA VAL A 519 15.46 7.40 -16.48
C VAL A 519 14.10 7.19 -15.80
N ILE A 520 14.11 6.73 -14.55
CA ILE A 520 12.96 6.74 -13.65
C ILE A 520 13.20 7.79 -12.59
N ALA A 521 12.29 8.72 -12.44
CA ALA A 521 12.28 9.73 -11.39
C ALA A 521 11.06 9.52 -10.48
N VAL A 522 11.29 9.47 -9.17
CA VAL A 522 10.23 9.29 -8.17
C VAL A 522 10.29 10.45 -7.18
N ALA A 523 9.33 11.36 -7.26
CA ALA A 523 9.28 12.55 -6.41
C ALA A 523 8.56 12.26 -5.09
N ASN A 524 9.16 12.68 -3.99
CA ASN A 524 8.64 12.55 -2.62
C ASN A 524 7.87 13.82 -2.24
N LEU A 525 6.65 13.93 -2.75
CA LEU A 525 5.85 15.15 -2.71
C LEU A 525 5.22 15.40 -1.33
N ARG A 526 4.96 16.66 -0.99
CA ARG A 526 4.07 17.01 0.12
C ARG A 526 2.75 16.25 -0.01
N GLY A 527 2.08 15.97 1.11
CA GLY A 527 0.94 15.06 1.16
C GLY A 527 1.31 13.59 1.38
N GLY A 528 2.59 13.21 1.12
CA GLY A 528 3.18 11.93 1.55
C GLY A 528 3.59 11.94 3.02
N GLY A 529 4.14 10.81 3.49
CA GLY A 529 4.57 10.60 4.87
C GLY A 529 6.09 10.75 5.10
N GLU A 530 6.87 11.09 4.06
CA GLU A 530 8.34 11.01 4.08
C GLU A 530 9.00 11.88 5.15
N TYR A 531 8.34 12.97 5.56
CA TYR A 531 8.78 13.89 6.61
C TYR A 531 7.69 14.11 7.67
N GLY A 532 6.89 13.07 7.93
CA GLY A 532 5.90 13.04 8.99
C GLY A 532 4.60 13.79 8.69
N GLU A 533 3.81 13.98 9.75
CA GLU A 533 2.46 14.51 9.63
C GLU A 533 2.40 15.96 9.14
N ALA A 534 3.40 16.76 9.47
CA ALA A 534 3.49 18.13 8.96
C ALA A 534 3.67 18.19 7.43
N TRP A 535 4.41 17.21 6.86
CA TRP A 535 4.58 17.03 5.42
C TRP A 535 3.28 16.60 4.75
N HIS A 536 2.57 15.65 5.36
CA HIS A 536 1.26 15.20 4.92
C HIS A 536 0.26 16.35 4.89
N ARG A 537 0.07 17.06 6.00
CA ARG A 537 -0.87 18.18 6.12
C ARG A 537 -0.55 19.37 5.22
N SER A 538 0.69 19.50 4.77
CA SER A 538 1.07 20.54 3.82
C SER A 538 0.64 20.25 2.37
N GLY A 539 0.08 19.06 2.10
CA GLY A 539 -0.41 18.61 0.79
C GLY A 539 -1.85 18.11 0.76
N MET A 540 -2.67 18.40 1.79
CA MET A 540 -4.09 18.01 1.84
C MET A 540 -5.01 19.22 1.92
N LEU A 541 -6.31 19.01 1.69
CA LEU A 541 -7.36 20.03 1.73
C LEU A 541 -6.96 21.27 0.90
N GLU A 542 -7.08 22.48 1.43
CA GLU A 542 -6.78 23.75 0.76
C GLU A 542 -5.31 23.87 0.31
N ARG A 543 -4.43 22.99 0.82
CA ARG A 543 -3.01 22.97 0.48
C ARG A 543 -2.67 21.95 -0.62
N LYS A 544 -3.68 21.30 -1.21
CA LYS A 544 -3.47 20.26 -2.23
C LYS A 544 -2.70 20.78 -3.46
N GLN A 545 -2.81 22.08 -3.78
CA GLN A 545 -2.03 22.69 -4.87
C GLN A 545 -0.50 22.58 -4.65
N ASN A 546 -0.02 22.53 -3.41
CA ASN A 546 1.40 22.34 -3.13
C ASN A 546 1.94 21.04 -3.72
N VAL A 547 1.13 19.97 -3.74
CA VAL A 547 1.50 18.69 -4.33
C VAL A 547 1.75 18.80 -5.84
N PHE A 548 0.87 19.54 -6.52
CA PHE A 548 0.97 19.77 -7.97
C PHE A 548 2.14 20.70 -8.30
N ASP A 549 2.36 21.73 -7.48
CA ASP A 549 3.49 22.65 -7.62
C ASP A 549 4.83 21.93 -7.40
N ASP A 550 4.91 21.01 -6.41
CA ASP A 550 6.08 20.17 -6.17
C ASP A 550 6.39 19.28 -7.39
N PHE A 551 5.36 18.66 -7.97
CA PHE A 551 5.52 17.75 -9.11
C PHE A 551 5.92 18.48 -10.39
N ILE A 552 5.33 19.65 -10.64
CA ILE A 552 5.71 20.52 -11.77
C ILE A 552 7.16 20.98 -11.61
N ALA A 553 7.56 21.39 -10.40
CA ALA A 553 8.94 21.77 -10.12
C ALA A 553 9.93 20.61 -10.31
N ALA A 554 9.55 19.37 -10.01
CA ALA A 554 10.36 18.18 -10.32
C ALA A 554 10.61 18.05 -11.83
N ALA A 555 9.56 18.22 -12.64
CA ALA A 555 9.67 18.18 -14.10
C ALA A 555 10.60 19.29 -14.64
N GLU A 556 10.43 20.51 -14.16
CA GLU A 556 11.27 21.65 -14.54
C GLU A 556 12.74 21.44 -14.13
N TRP A 557 12.97 20.88 -12.93
CA TRP A 557 14.31 20.55 -12.46
C TRP A 557 14.98 19.47 -13.31
N LEU A 558 14.26 18.42 -13.71
CA LEU A 558 14.78 17.35 -14.58
C LEU A 558 15.25 17.90 -15.93
N VAL A 559 14.48 18.81 -16.52
CA VAL A 559 14.83 19.48 -17.79
C VAL A 559 16.04 20.40 -17.58
N ALA A 560 16.01 21.26 -16.56
CA ALA A 560 17.09 22.21 -16.26
C ALA A 560 18.41 21.50 -15.92
N SER A 561 18.35 20.35 -15.28
CA SER A 561 19.51 19.52 -14.90
C SER A 561 19.96 18.56 -16.02
N ARG A 562 19.37 18.66 -17.22
CA ARG A 562 19.72 17.91 -18.43
C ARG A 562 19.59 16.37 -18.28
N TYR A 563 18.71 15.90 -17.39
CA TYR A 563 18.32 14.50 -17.40
C TYR A 563 17.44 14.19 -18.62
N THR A 564 16.62 15.15 -19.04
CA THR A 564 15.66 15.00 -20.14
C THR A 564 15.34 16.38 -20.75
N ASP A 565 14.48 16.42 -21.75
CA ASP A 565 13.77 17.60 -22.24
C ASP A 565 12.27 17.36 -22.31
N VAL A 566 11.50 18.37 -22.68
CA VAL A 566 10.02 18.27 -22.74
C VAL A 566 9.53 17.26 -23.79
N ALA A 567 10.32 16.96 -24.82
CA ALA A 567 9.97 15.98 -25.84
C ALA A 567 10.17 14.54 -25.38
N HIS A 568 10.98 14.34 -24.33
CA HIS A 568 11.35 13.02 -23.81
C HIS A 568 10.84 12.79 -22.38
N LEU A 569 10.09 13.75 -21.79
CA LEU A 569 9.54 13.65 -20.43
C LEU A 569 8.10 13.14 -20.47
N GLY A 570 7.88 11.96 -19.89
CA GLY A 570 6.56 11.42 -19.59
C GLY A 570 6.28 11.40 -18.10
N VAL A 571 5.00 11.40 -17.71
CA VAL A 571 4.56 11.25 -16.32
C VAL A 571 3.63 10.06 -16.18
N ALA A 572 3.71 9.40 -15.00
CA ALA A 572 2.89 8.23 -14.70
C ALA A 572 2.37 8.29 -13.26
N GLY A 573 1.07 8.04 -13.07
CA GLY A 573 0.45 7.98 -11.76
C GLY A 573 -0.90 7.28 -11.76
N GLY A 574 -1.25 6.68 -10.62
CA GLY A 574 -2.53 6.00 -10.43
C GLY A 574 -3.20 6.41 -9.11
N SER A 575 -4.54 6.30 -9.03
CA SER A 575 -5.32 6.69 -7.85
C SER A 575 -5.11 8.18 -7.53
N ASN A 576 -4.65 8.54 -6.32
CA ASN A 576 -4.22 9.91 -6.01
C ASN A 576 -3.06 10.39 -6.92
N GLY A 577 -2.16 9.47 -7.34
CA GLY A 577 -1.17 9.76 -8.38
C GLY A 577 -1.79 10.01 -9.77
N GLY A 578 -2.98 9.46 -10.03
CA GLY A 578 -3.79 9.78 -11.21
C GLY A 578 -4.37 11.19 -11.15
N LEU A 579 -4.89 11.63 -10.00
CA LEU A 579 -5.25 13.03 -9.76
C LEU A 579 -4.04 13.95 -10.01
N LEU A 580 -2.87 13.59 -9.47
CA LEU A 580 -1.61 14.33 -9.66
C LEU A 580 -1.27 14.52 -11.14
N THR A 581 -1.25 13.43 -11.91
CA THR A 581 -0.90 13.48 -13.35
C THR A 581 -1.97 14.18 -14.18
N GLY A 582 -3.25 14.03 -13.82
CA GLY A 582 -4.36 14.77 -14.43
C GLY A 582 -4.25 16.28 -14.19
N ALA A 583 -3.97 16.69 -12.95
CA ALA A 583 -3.73 18.10 -12.61
C ALA A 583 -2.51 18.67 -13.35
N ALA A 584 -1.41 17.92 -13.39
CA ALA A 584 -0.20 18.31 -14.13
C ALA A 584 -0.48 18.51 -15.63
N LEU A 585 -1.25 17.58 -16.24
CA LEU A 585 -1.64 17.66 -17.64
C LEU A 585 -2.41 18.93 -17.97
N VAL A 586 -3.36 19.35 -17.13
CA VAL A 586 -4.19 20.52 -17.41
C VAL A 586 -3.51 21.85 -17.00
N GLN A 587 -2.61 21.82 -15.99
CA GLN A 587 -1.90 23.02 -15.54
C GLN A 587 -0.65 23.33 -16.37
N ARG A 588 0.08 22.29 -16.82
CA ARG A 588 1.34 22.45 -17.57
C ARG A 588 1.46 21.43 -18.72
N PRO A 589 0.53 21.47 -19.69
CA PRO A 589 0.56 20.56 -20.86
C PRO A 589 1.84 20.74 -21.72
N ASP A 590 2.52 21.86 -21.58
CA ASP A 590 3.77 22.18 -22.29
C ASP A 590 4.99 21.38 -21.81
N LEU A 591 4.92 20.78 -20.62
CA LEU A 591 6.07 20.07 -20.02
C LEU A 591 6.13 18.58 -20.38
N PHE A 592 5.02 17.97 -20.80
CA PHE A 592 4.93 16.51 -20.90
C PHE A 592 4.59 16.03 -22.30
N SER A 593 5.40 15.12 -22.84
CA SER A 593 5.13 14.47 -24.13
C SER A 593 4.20 13.27 -24.01
N ALA A 594 4.11 12.66 -22.83
CA ALA A 594 3.23 11.53 -22.55
C ALA A 594 2.70 11.59 -21.11
N VAL A 595 1.42 11.24 -20.92
CA VAL A 595 0.79 11.19 -19.59
C VAL A 595 0.08 9.85 -19.43
N PHE A 596 0.50 9.06 -18.44
CA PHE A 596 -0.19 7.86 -17.98
C PHE A 596 -0.96 8.18 -16.71
N CYS A 597 -2.28 8.34 -16.86
CA CYS A 597 -3.20 8.71 -15.78
C CYS A 597 -4.14 7.53 -15.54
N ALA A 598 -3.89 6.75 -14.49
CA ALA A 598 -4.60 5.52 -14.20
C ALA A 598 -5.57 5.69 -13.02
N VAL A 599 -6.79 5.16 -13.16
CA VAL A 599 -7.84 5.13 -12.13
C VAL A 599 -7.91 6.43 -11.30
N PRO A 600 -7.98 7.61 -11.98
CA PRO A 600 -7.84 8.90 -11.31
C PRO A 600 -9.13 9.37 -10.65
N LEU A 601 -9.00 10.26 -9.65
CA LEU A 601 -10.09 11.08 -9.13
C LEU A 601 -10.01 12.46 -9.79
N LEU A 602 -10.80 12.70 -10.85
CA LEU A 602 -10.73 13.94 -11.61
C LEU A 602 -11.92 14.87 -11.38
N ASP A 603 -13.09 14.36 -10.99
CA ASP A 603 -14.24 15.17 -10.61
C ASP A 603 -14.21 15.44 -9.11
N MET A 604 -13.45 16.46 -8.69
CA MET A 604 -13.31 16.82 -7.28
C MET A 604 -14.56 17.48 -6.68
N LEU A 605 -15.53 17.85 -7.51
CA LEU A 605 -16.81 18.40 -7.04
C LEU A 605 -17.80 17.33 -6.59
N ARG A 606 -17.69 16.11 -7.17
CA ARG A 606 -18.70 15.07 -7.01
C ARG A 606 -18.14 13.70 -6.57
N TYR A 607 -16.82 13.54 -6.45
CA TYR A 607 -16.18 12.24 -6.14
C TYR A 607 -16.80 11.56 -4.91
N GLN A 608 -17.20 12.32 -3.89
CA GLN A 608 -17.77 11.82 -2.62
C GLN A 608 -19.10 11.08 -2.77
N TYR A 609 -19.76 11.16 -3.92
CA TYR A 609 -21.01 10.47 -4.18
C TYR A 609 -20.83 9.07 -4.76
N PHE A 610 -19.60 8.68 -5.14
CA PHE A 610 -19.33 7.42 -5.80
C PHE A 610 -18.70 6.38 -4.87
N LEU A 611 -19.23 5.14 -4.87
CA LEU A 611 -18.70 4.00 -4.16
C LEU A 611 -18.33 4.32 -2.69
N MET A 612 -17.05 4.14 -2.34
CA MET A 612 -16.50 4.36 -1.00
C MET A 612 -15.82 5.73 -0.83
N ALA A 613 -16.00 6.66 -1.77
CA ALA A 613 -15.17 7.85 -1.85
C ALA A 613 -15.35 8.86 -0.70
N ARG A 614 -16.41 8.72 0.12
CA ARG A 614 -16.53 9.50 1.37
C ARG A 614 -15.40 9.23 2.35
N PHE A 615 -14.70 8.10 2.26
CA PHE A 615 -13.47 7.85 3.02
C PHE A 615 -12.38 8.91 2.76
N TRP A 616 -12.41 9.60 1.62
CA TRP A 616 -11.35 10.51 1.19
C TRP A 616 -11.69 11.99 1.48
N VAL A 617 -12.88 12.26 2.03
CA VAL A 617 -13.27 13.63 2.42
C VAL A 617 -12.29 14.27 3.41
N PRO A 618 -11.75 13.56 4.41
CA PRO A 618 -10.72 14.13 5.28
C PRO A 618 -9.43 14.58 4.56
N GLU A 619 -9.13 13.98 3.41
CA GLU A 619 -7.92 14.32 2.62
C GLU A 619 -8.17 15.45 1.61
N TYR A 620 -9.36 15.44 0.96
CA TYR A 620 -9.63 16.35 -0.16
C TYR A 620 -10.64 17.45 0.16
N GLY A 621 -11.40 17.34 1.24
CA GLY A 621 -12.58 18.15 1.47
C GLY A 621 -13.79 17.67 0.66
N SER A 622 -14.88 18.40 0.70
CA SER A 622 -16.11 18.11 -0.05
C SER A 622 -16.75 19.40 -0.52
N ALA A 623 -17.18 19.44 -1.77
CA ALA A 623 -17.96 20.55 -2.29
C ALA A 623 -19.35 20.71 -1.63
N GLU A 624 -19.78 19.78 -0.78
CA GLU A 624 -20.95 19.93 0.10
C GLU A 624 -20.70 21.00 1.18
N ASP A 625 -19.42 21.28 1.50
CA ASP A 625 -19.01 22.34 2.41
C ASP A 625 -18.64 23.60 1.60
N PRO A 626 -19.27 24.75 1.83
CA PRO A 626 -18.96 25.97 1.10
C PRO A 626 -17.52 26.49 1.31
N GLU A 627 -16.86 26.07 2.39
CA GLU A 627 -15.45 26.43 2.64
C GLU A 627 -14.47 25.64 1.76
N HIS A 628 -14.91 24.46 1.26
CA HIS A 628 -14.09 23.59 0.40
C HIS A 628 -14.40 23.74 -1.11
N LEU A 629 -15.50 24.44 -1.49
CA LEU A 629 -15.84 24.71 -2.88
C LEU A 629 -14.99 25.84 -3.43
#